data_52c980b40d22fa6833f88d3c2f36dbab
#
_entry.id   52c980b40d22fa6833f88d3c2f36dbab
#
_cell.length_a   1.000
_cell.length_b   1.000
_cell.length_c   1.000
_cell.angle_alpha   90.00
_cell.angle_beta   90.00
_cell.angle_gamma   90.00
#
_symmetry.space_group_name_H-M   'P 1'
#
loop_
_entity.id
_entity.type
_entity.pdbx_description
1 polymer ?
#
loop_
_entity_poly.entity_id
_entity_poly.type
_entity_poly.pdbx_seq_one_letter_code
_entity_poly.pdbx_strand_id
1 'polypeptide(L)'
;MNRLLLKLAVAAVAGILLYSNPICAQNPPPQPRAEHVEIIKGPALEISHDDLAIVRWTTTNPGGDDDHYAVIHYGTDPNHLSQTTKNHIRLNRTHSETIFRVRMDGLKPQTTYYYKVTSTGSGGESDGVESAVNHFTTAAPGQVTSAFPQPE
;
A
#
# COMPACT_ATOMS: atom_id res chain seq x y z
N MET A 1 -50.68 74.99 22.38
CA MET A 1 -49.18 74.98 22.35
C MET A 1 -48.68 73.63 22.88
N ASN A 2 -48.49 72.66 22.01
CA ASN A 2 -47.89 71.43 22.36
C ASN A 2 -47.01 70.95 21.21
N ARG A 3 -45.71 70.87 21.49
CA ARG A 3 -44.73 70.47 20.53
C ARG A 3 -44.65 68.93 20.54
N LEU A 4 -45.01 68.35 19.46
CA LEU A 4 -44.85 66.89 19.27
C LEU A 4 -43.39 66.58 18.93
N LEU A 5 -42.73 65.85 19.83
CA LEU A 5 -41.39 65.39 19.62
C LEU A 5 -41.48 64.04 18.86
N LEU A 6 -41.08 64.04 17.58
CA LEU A 6 -40.94 62.88 16.76
C LEU A 6 -39.66 62.20 17.07
N LYS A 7 -39.72 61.03 17.74
CA LYS A 7 -38.53 60.17 17.99
C LYS A 7 -38.33 59.26 16.77
N LEU A 8 -37.27 59.52 16.00
CA LEU A 8 -36.79 58.58 14.99
C LEU A 8 -36.06 57.44 15.69
N ALA A 9 -36.60 56.23 15.56
CA ALA A 9 -35.91 55.02 15.92
C ALA A 9 -35.06 54.55 14.73
N VAL A 10 -33.73 54.65 14.82
CA VAL A 10 -32.80 54.07 13.86
C VAL A 10 -32.61 52.61 14.24
N ALA A 11 -33.16 51.69 13.47
CA ALA A 11 -32.89 50.27 13.60
C ALA A 11 -31.56 49.94 12.92
N ALA A 12 -30.53 49.69 13.72
CA ALA A 12 -29.25 49.17 13.23
C ALA A 12 -29.41 47.67 12.93
N VAL A 13 -29.52 47.33 11.64
CA VAL A 13 -29.44 45.94 11.20
C VAL A 13 -27.95 45.53 11.25
N ALA A 14 -27.56 44.82 12.31
CA ALA A 14 -26.24 44.17 12.37
C ALA A 14 -26.25 42.97 11.44
N GLY A 15 -25.68 43.14 10.24
CA GLY A 15 -25.42 42.03 9.31
C GLY A 15 -24.33 41.12 9.88
N ILE A 16 -24.74 39.96 10.35
CA ILE A 16 -23.77 38.87 10.71
C ILE A 16 -23.27 38.31 9.38
N LEU A 17 -22.09 38.75 8.98
CA LEU A 17 -21.33 38.12 7.92
C LEU A 17 -20.82 36.75 8.47
N LEU A 18 -21.49 35.67 8.12
CA LEU A 18 -21.01 34.32 8.29
C LEU A 18 -19.81 34.14 7.36
N TYR A 19 -18.62 34.36 7.87
CA TYR A 19 -17.40 33.94 7.21
C TYR A 19 -17.36 32.40 7.20
N SER A 20 -17.87 31.79 6.13
CA SER A 20 -17.60 30.39 5.85
C SER A 20 -16.13 30.29 5.45
N ASN A 21 -15.26 29.98 6.43
CA ASN A 21 -13.90 29.56 6.09
C ASN A 21 -14.01 28.28 5.26
N PRO A 22 -13.50 28.24 4.02
CA PRO A 22 -13.40 26.98 3.33
C PRO A 22 -12.46 26.12 4.17
N ILE A 23 -13.00 25.06 4.77
CA ILE A 23 -12.16 23.99 5.34
C ILE A 23 -11.50 23.36 4.13
N CYS A 24 -10.34 23.86 3.74
CA CYS A 24 -9.45 23.13 2.88
C CYS A 24 -9.20 21.80 3.59
N ALA A 25 -9.66 20.71 3.00
CA ALA A 25 -9.30 19.39 3.45
C ALA A 25 -7.76 19.28 3.34
N GLN A 26 -7.07 19.62 4.41
CA GLN A 26 -5.63 19.46 4.47
C GLN A 26 -5.39 17.98 4.49
N ASN A 27 -4.66 17.48 3.50
CA ASN A 27 -4.14 16.13 3.59
C ASN A 27 -3.37 16.03 4.92
N PRO A 28 -3.63 15.01 5.72
CA PRO A 28 -2.89 14.84 6.96
C PRO A 28 -1.38 14.81 6.64
N PRO A 29 -0.55 15.38 7.51
CA PRO A 29 0.89 15.39 7.27
C PRO A 29 1.40 13.96 7.07
N PRO A 30 2.44 13.76 6.25
CA PRO A 30 3.07 12.45 6.10
C PRO A 30 3.43 11.87 7.46
N GLN A 31 3.26 10.57 7.64
CA GLN A 31 3.75 9.89 8.83
C GLN A 31 5.29 9.89 8.82
N PRO A 32 5.95 9.96 9.99
CA PRO A 32 7.36 9.68 10.07
C PRO A 32 7.66 8.30 9.48
N ARG A 33 8.77 8.16 8.76
CA ARG A 33 9.25 6.84 8.36
C ARG A 33 9.63 6.04 9.60
N ALA A 34 9.36 4.73 9.57
CA ALA A 34 9.83 3.84 10.59
C ALA A 34 11.37 3.76 10.54
N GLU A 35 12.02 3.77 11.69
CA GLU A 35 13.48 3.59 11.77
C GLU A 35 13.90 2.18 11.35
N HIS A 36 13.03 1.21 11.54
CA HIS A 36 13.23 -0.19 11.20
C HIS A 36 11.93 -0.84 10.73
N VAL A 37 12.00 -1.56 9.61
CA VAL A 37 10.87 -2.30 9.03
C VAL A 37 11.22 -3.78 8.99
N GLU A 38 10.35 -4.61 9.53
CA GLU A 38 10.55 -6.06 9.62
C GLU A 38 9.50 -6.83 8.85
N ILE A 39 9.90 -7.94 8.22
CA ILE A 39 8.95 -8.93 7.72
C ILE A 39 8.45 -9.76 8.91
N ILE A 40 7.17 -9.61 9.24
CA ILE A 40 6.54 -10.32 10.37
C ILE A 40 5.78 -11.58 9.93
N LYS A 41 5.49 -11.69 8.61
CA LYS A 41 4.83 -12.86 8.02
C LYS A 41 5.27 -13.06 6.57
N GLY A 42 5.57 -14.30 6.19
CA GLY A 42 6.01 -14.66 4.85
C GLY A 42 7.48 -14.29 4.60
N PRO A 43 7.89 -14.07 3.33
CA PRO A 43 7.08 -14.21 2.12
C PRO A 43 6.66 -15.65 1.83
N ALA A 44 5.45 -15.81 1.31
CA ALA A 44 4.89 -17.11 0.97
C ALA A 44 4.11 -17.07 -0.33
N LEU A 45 4.12 -18.19 -1.06
CA LEU A 45 3.25 -18.38 -2.21
C LEU A 45 1.80 -18.42 -1.72
N GLU A 46 0.95 -17.56 -2.29
CA GLU A 46 -0.49 -17.57 -2.04
C GLU A 46 -1.20 -18.50 -3.03
N ILE A 47 -0.88 -18.35 -4.31
CA ILE A 47 -1.44 -19.15 -5.41
C ILE A 47 -0.42 -19.23 -6.53
N SER A 48 -0.42 -20.35 -7.26
CA SER A 48 0.31 -20.55 -8.50
C SER A 48 -0.56 -21.23 -9.54
N HIS A 49 -0.58 -20.66 -10.74
CA HIS A 49 -1.06 -21.27 -11.97
C HIS A 49 0.15 -21.74 -12.79
N ASP A 50 -0.12 -22.18 -14.01
CA ASP A 50 0.91 -22.60 -14.96
C ASP A 50 1.72 -21.43 -15.53
N ASP A 51 1.15 -20.23 -15.59
CA ASP A 51 1.74 -19.02 -16.19
C ASP A 51 1.89 -17.85 -15.22
N LEU A 52 1.37 -17.95 -13.98
CA LEU A 52 1.43 -16.90 -12.98
C LEU A 52 1.59 -17.43 -11.57
N ALA A 53 2.09 -16.56 -10.68
CA ALA A 53 2.10 -16.80 -9.25
C ALA A 53 1.81 -15.51 -8.48
N ILE A 54 1.27 -15.65 -7.28
CA ILE A 54 1.06 -14.55 -6.34
C ILE A 54 1.81 -14.86 -5.06
N VAL A 55 2.67 -13.94 -4.66
CA VAL A 55 3.40 -14.00 -3.39
C VAL A 55 2.87 -12.92 -2.47
N ARG A 56 2.72 -13.27 -1.20
CA ARG A 56 2.25 -12.40 -0.13
C ARG A 56 3.21 -12.38 1.05
N TRP A 57 3.40 -11.20 1.63
CA TRP A 57 4.11 -11.03 2.91
C TRP A 57 3.50 -9.88 3.70
N THR A 58 3.84 -9.79 4.96
CA THR A 58 3.43 -8.71 5.85
C THR A 58 4.66 -8.14 6.53
N THR A 59 4.73 -6.82 6.60
CA THR A 59 5.76 -6.10 7.34
C THR A 59 5.13 -5.28 8.46
N THR A 60 5.95 -4.79 9.38
CA THR A 60 5.60 -3.59 10.17
C THR A 60 5.36 -2.43 9.20
N ASN A 61 4.52 -1.47 9.60
CA ASN A 61 4.21 -0.34 8.71
C ASN A 61 5.45 0.53 8.48
N PRO A 62 5.89 0.74 7.23
CA PRO A 62 7.09 1.54 6.94
C PRO A 62 6.90 3.04 7.19
N GLY A 63 5.66 3.54 7.28
CA GLY A 63 5.42 4.97 7.42
C GLY A 63 5.90 5.79 6.21
N GLY A 64 6.09 7.09 6.38
CA GLY A 64 6.49 7.99 5.31
C GLY A 64 5.35 8.33 4.37
N ASP A 65 5.61 8.31 3.06
CA ASP A 65 4.61 8.54 2.03
C ASP A 65 3.55 7.43 2.00
N ASP A 66 2.35 7.76 1.53
CA ASP A 66 1.28 6.77 1.39
C ASP A 66 1.56 5.77 0.27
N ASP A 67 2.28 6.19 -0.76
CA ASP A 67 2.57 5.37 -1.92
C ASP A 67 3.85 4.56 -1.72
N HIS A 68 3.70 3.24 -1.73
CA HIS A 68 4.80 2.28 -1.64
C HIS A 68 4.73 1.25 -2.75
N TYR A 69 5.85 0.58 -2.96
CA TYR A 69 5.98 -0.49 -3.94
C TYR A 69 6.50 -1.77 -3.28
N ALA A 70 5.75 -2.83 -3.48
CA ALA A 70 6.19 -4.19 -3.24
C ALA A 70 7.00 -4.69 -4.43
N VAL A 71 8.18 -5.21 -4.23
CA VAL A 71 9.07 -5.64 -5.31
C VAL A 71 9.47 -7.10 -5.11
N ILE A 72 9.39 -7.89 -6.17
CA ILE A 72 9.90 -9.26 -6.21
C ILE A 72 11.01 -9.33 -7.25
N HIS A 73 12.17 -9.80 -6.82
CA HIS A 73 13.26 -10.21 -7.69
C HIS A 73 13.19 -11.72 -7.83
N TYR A 74 13.19 -12.24 -9.05
CA TYR A 74 13.00 -13.67 -9.29
C TYR A 74 13.76 -14.20 -10.50
N GLY A 75 13.90 -15.51 -10.57
CA GLY A 75 14.58 -16.21 -11.66
C GLY A 75 14.55 -17.71 -11.46
N THR A 76 15.11 -18.46 -12.41
CA THR A 76 15.25 -19.93 -12.30
C THR A 76 16.57 -20.38 -11.69
N ASP A 77 17.47 -19.43 -11.39
CA ASP A 77 18.73 -19.67 -10.70
C ASP A 77 18.72 -18.91 -9.37
N PRO A 78 18.91 -19.60 -8.21
CA PRO A 78 18.90 -18.96 -6.91
C PRO A 78 20.01 -17.91 -6.71
N ASN A 79 21.09 -18.01 -7.47
CA ASN A 79 22.21 -17.07 -7.42
C ASN A 79 22.06 -15.90 -8.40
N HIS A 80 21.08 -15.96 -9.29
CA HIS A 80 20.85 -14.94 -10.32
C HIS A 80 19.36 -14.67 -10.54
N LEU A 81 18.81 -13.77 -9.74
CA LEU A 81 17.42 -13.33 -9.83
C LEU A 81 17.32 -12.17 -10.83
N SER A 82 17.31 -12.50 -12.12
CA SER A 82 17.44 -11.52 -13.23
C SER A 82 16.15 -10.78 -13.58
N GLN A 83 15.01 -11.22 -13.08
CA GLN A 83 13.70 -10.64 -13.38
C GLN A 83 13.17 -9.88 -12.16
N THR A 84 12.38 -8.85 -12.43
CA THR A 84 11.76 -8.04 -11.36
C THR A 84 10.32 -7.72 -11.73
N THR A 85 9.44 -7.85 -10.76
CA THR A 85 8.07 -7.33 -10.85
C THR A 85 7.76 -6.50 -9.61
N LYS A 86 6.87 -5.52 -9.75
CA LYS A 86 6.46 -4.65 -8.66
C LYS A 86 4.97 -4.37 -8.69
N ASN A 87 4.40 -4.15 -7.53
CA ASN A 87 3.03 -3.72 -7.38
C ASN A 87 2.98 -2.47 -6.50
N HIS A 88 2.20 -1.49 -6.92
CA HIS A 88 1.90 -0.30 -6.14
C HIS A 88 0.91 -0.64 -5.05
N ILE A 89 1.15 -0.14 -3.85
CA ILE A 89 0.21 -0.16 -2.74
C ILE A 89 0.09 1.22 -2.12
N ARG A 90 -1.05 1.48 -1.50
CA ARG A 90 -1.24 2.63 -0.64
C ARG A 90 -1.23 2.18 0.81
N LEU A 91 -0.34 2.76 1.62
CA LEU A 91 -0.26 2.47 3.05
C LEU A 91 -1.52 2.91 3.78
N ASN A 92 -1.96 2.10 4.71
CA ASN A 92 -2.95 2.53 5.69
C ASN A 92 -2.23 3.06 6.94
N ARG A 93 -2.28 4.36 7.12
CA ARG A 93 -1.60 5.07 8.22
C ARG A 93 -2.08 4.65 9.61
N THR A 94 -3.26 4.05 9.71
CA THR A 94 -3.84 3.67 11.01
C THR A 94 -3.51 2.23 11.42
N HIS A 95 -2.90 1.47 10.53
CA HIS A 95 -2.51 0.09 10.79
C HIS A 95 -1.03 0.01 11.20
N SER A 96 -0.72 -0.87 12.14
CA SER A 96 0.65 -1.18 12.54
C SER A 96 1.38 -2.09 11.54
N GLU A 97 0.65 -2.71 10.64
CA GLU A 97 1.13 -3.69 9.69
C GLU A 97 0.74 -3.33 8.26
N THR A 98 1.58 -3.72 7.31
CA THR A 98 1.34 -3.57 5.86
C THR A 98 1.41 -4.92 5.18
N ILE A 99 0.37 -5.26 4.42
CA ILE A 99 0.30 -6.49 3.64
C ILE A 99 0.68 -6.18 2.20
N PHE A 100 1.74 -6.82 1.73
CA PHE A 100 2.15 -6.79 0.35
C PHE A 100 1.66 -8.04 -0.38
N ARG A 101 1.20 -7.88 -1.60
CA ARG A 101 0.70 -8.93 -2.46
C ARG A 101 1.09 -8.62 -3.90
N VAL A 102 1.93 -9.43 -4.49
CA VAL A 102 2.49 -9.18 -5.81
C VAL A 102 2.25 -10.36 -6.72
N ARG A 103 1.75 -10.07 -7.92
CA ARG A 103 1.57 -11.03 -8.99
C ARG A 103 2.79 -11.02 -9.91
N MET A 104 3.26 -12.21 -10.25
CA MET A 104 4.24 -12.49 -11.30
C MET A 104 3.51 -13.14 -12.46
N ASP A 105 3.69 -12.63 -13.66
CA ASP A 105 3.07 -13.14 -14.91
C ASP A 105 4.13 -13.63 -15.88
N GLY A 106 3.68 -14.40 -16.89
CA GLY A 106 4.54 -14.89 -17.96
C GLY A 106 5.52 -15.97 -17.51
N LEU A 107 5.17 -16.69 -16.46
CA LEU A 107 5.95 -17.80 -15.96
C LEU A 107 5.79 -19.03 -16.88
N LYS A 108 6.75 -19.95 -16.82
CA LYS A 108 6.66 -21.23 -17.52
C LYS A 108 6.03 -22.27 -16.59
N PRO A 109 5.16 -23.17 -17.12
CA PRO A 109 4.58 -24.24 -16.32
C PRO A 109 5.63 -25.21 -15.79
N GLN A 110 5.32 -25.86 -14.68
CA GLN A 110 6.16 -26.90 -14.03
C GLN A 110 7.62 -26.47 -13.83
N THR A 111 7.83 -25.17 -13.58
CA THR A 111 9.16 -24.57 -13.48
C THR A 111 9.38 -24.03 -12.06
N THR A 112 10.51 -24.36 -11.46
CA THR A 112 10.91 -23.82 -10.16
C THR A 112 11.50 -22.44 -10.35
N TYR A 113 10.91 -21.47 -9.64
CA TYR A 113 11.39 -20.10 -9.53
C TYR A 113 11.89 -19.83 -8.12
N TYR A 114 13.03 -19.16 -8.05
CA TYR A 114 13.58 -18.59 -6.83
C TYR A 114 13.25 -17.12 -6.76
N TYR A 115 12.99 -16.60 -5.57
CA TYR A 115 12.61 -15.21 -5.40
C TYR A 115 13.02 -14.65 -4.06
N LYS A 116 13.21 -13.34 -4.01
CA LYS A 116 13.28 -12.55 -2.79
C LYS A 116 12.39 -11.32 -2.91
N VAL A 117 11.94 -10.79 -1.79
CA VAL A 117 11.09 -9.61 -1.74
C VAL A 117 11.79 -8.44 -1.10
N THR A 118 11.47 -7.26 -1.59
CA THR A 118 11.86 -5.97 -1.02
C THR A 118 10.66 -5.02 -1.06
N SER A 119 10.75 -3.90 -0.35
CA SER A 119 9.80 -2.81 -0.50
C SER A 119 10.51 -1.46 -0.58
N THR A 120 9.86 -0.51 -1.26
CA THR A 120 10.40 0.84 -1.47
C THR A 120 9.30 1.87 -1.32
N GLY A 121 9.66 3.08 -0.90
CA GLY A 121 8.79 4.24 -0.96
C GLY A 121 8.58 4.76 -2.39
N SER A 122 7.80 5.83 -2.51
CA SER A 122 7.41 6.45 -3.78
C SER A 122 8.59 6.95 -4.61
N GLY A 123 9.65 7.43 -3.97
CA GLY A 123 10.89 7.88 -4.59
C GLY A 123 11.88 6.76 -4.97
N GLY A 124 11.54 5.51 -4.66
CA GLY A 124 12.41 4.36 -4.90
C GLY A 124 13.41 4.08 -3.78
N GLU A 125 13.37 4.82 -2.68
CA GLU A 125 14.16 4.58 -1.49
C GLU A 125 13.72 3.29 -0.80
N SER A 126 14.70 2.46 -0.40
CA SER A 126 14.44 1.19 0.29
C SER A 126 13.82 1.43 1.67
N ASP A 127 12.87 0.59 2.04
CA ASP A 127 12.35 0.50 3.42
C ASP A 127 13.26 -0.34 4.34
N GLY A 128 14.40 -0.83 3.83
CA GLY A 128 15.30 -1.71 4.56
C GLY A 128 14.85 -3.17 4.61
N VAL A 129 13.75 -3.50 3.93
CA VAL A 129 13.20 -4.87 3.89
C VAL A 129 13.86 -5.67 2.77
N GLU A 130 14.43 -6.80 3.12
CA GLU A 130 14.87 -7.82 2.18
C GLU A 130 14.67 -9.21 2.80
N SER A 131 14.02 -10.13 2.07
CA SER A 131 13.88 -11.51 2.52
C SER A 131 15.08 -12.36 2.12
N ALA A 132 15.22 -13.51 2.76
CA ALA A 132 16.01 -14.60 2.21
C ALA A 132 15.45 -15.05 0.85
N VAL A 133 16.23 -15.78 0.08
CA VAL A 133 15.77 -16.39 -1.17
C VAL A 133 14.84 -17.56 -0.83
N ASN A 134 13.64 -17.51 -1.40
CA ASN A 134 12.60 -18.53 -1.31
C ASN A 134 12.39 -19.16 -2.70
N HIS A 135 11.59 -20.20 -2.79
CA HIS A 135 11.25 -20.82 -4.07
C HIS A 135 9.82 -21.35 -4.10
N PHE A 136 9.30 -21.51 -5.30
CA PHE A 136 8.06 -22.23 -5.59
C PHE A 136 8.17 -22.88 -6.98
N THR A 137 7.25 -23.82 -7.26
CA THR A 137 7.15 -24.41 -8.59
C THR A 137 5.77 -24.07 -9.14
N THR A 138 5.72 -23.57 -10.38
CA THR A 138 4.47 -23.30 -11.10
C THR A 138 3.69 -24.58 -11.34
N ALA A 139 2.37 -24.50 -11.37
CA ALA A 139 1.49 -25.63 -11.61
C ALA A 139 1.67 -26.21 -13.02
N ALA A 140 1.17 -27.41 -13.23
CA ALA A 140 1.03 -27.98 -14.58
C ALA A 140 -0.02 -27.21 -15.37
N PRO A 141 -0.02 -27.25 -16.72
CA PRO A 141 -1.00 -26.60 -17.55
C PRO A 141 -2.43 -26.91 -17.12
N GLY A 142 -3.22 -25.84 -16.89
CA GLY A 142 -4.61 -25.92 -16.44
C GLY A 142 -4.79 -26.30 -14.96
N GLN A 143 -3.72 -26.42 -14.19
CA GLN A 143 -3.78 -26.70 -12.76
C GLN A 143 -3.53 -25.43 -11.93
N VAL A 144 -3.97 -25.47 -10.68
CA VAL A 144 -3.76 -24.41 -9.69
C VAL A 144 -3.23 -25.04 -8.40
N THR A 145 -2.20 -24.43 -7.84
CA THR A 145 -1.71 -24.73 -6.49
C THR A 145 -1.99 -23.54 -5.60
N SER A 146 -2.64 -23.75 -4.47
CA SER A 146 -2.93 -22.71 -3.47
C SER A 146 -2.38 -23.15 -2.11
N ALA A 147 -1.76 -22.20 -1.41
CA ALA A 147 -1.36 -22.41 -0.02
C ALA A 147 -2.55 -22.33 0.96
N PHE A 148 -3.69 -21.81 0.50
CA PHE A 148 -4.92 -21.72 1.29
C PHE A 148 -5.95 -22.73 0.79
N PRO A 149 -6.64 -23.46 1.72
CA PRO A 149 -7.77 -24.28 1.32
C PRO A 149 -8.78 -23.45 0.53
N GLN A 150 -9.19 -23.92 -0.64
CA GLN A 150 -10.30 -23.32 -1.38
C GLN A 150 -11.60 -23.69 -0.63
N PRO A 151 -12.55 -22.74 -0.45
CA PRO A 151 -13.88 -23.09 0.04
C PRO A 151 -14.53 -24.09 -0.93
N GLU A 152 -15.05 -25.19 -0.41
CA GLU A 152 -15.89 -26.14 -1.14
C GLU A 152 -17.22 -25.52 -1.56
#